data_33927a5dafc7a7f9ddb8bb3159e954f1
#
_entry.id   33927a5dafc7a7f9ddb8bb3159e954f1
#
_cell.length_a   1.000
_cell.length_b   1.000
_cell.length_c   1.000
_cell.angle_alpha   90.00
_cell.angle_beta   90.00
_cell.angle_gamma   90.00
#
_symmetry.space_group_name_H-M   'P 1'
#
loop_
_entity.id
_entity.type
_entity.pdbx_description
1 polymer ?
#
loop_
_entity_poly.entity_id
_entity_poly.type
_entity_poly.pdbx_seq_one_letter_code
_entity_poly.pdbx_strand_id
1 'polypeptide(L)'
;MTDVRVDKIYIQNFKKIENQEIDLKPITVLVGGNTSGKSSILQAAQLCTSLMQSAYIDNTGRSIKKLKTLALDEVFYRPTEKLLNLRHGDAASQTKGFKLGFECTLTKHEKAETLSLLVSVTRGKNANLALNYEGDDKLMPTIGDRDLPFSIFTPGLSGIPLKEEWKTRGALDAAAMHGDANLYLRTLLDHLLHKDLPAETVSEWCRGALEIEDLPESSSWRAFCTYLNDCYPGAYVYIKHNSAKDRYIDVSVEYRSLEFTLDSASTGMLQVIQILAYACFYAPPLLLLDEPDAHLHADSQTRLHRALKTLTTNTATRVVLATHSPQLLQLMMDDNDIKVIWLDSGKEVSVPPGQLPAIPILMELGALALGAQVFDPKNKLIVLTEDKEADFVKIFVKANYEGRFACLSYHGCGNLSGARQLSVLLSELRPDARIIIHRDRDFRTTEEMSFELSLASARLKLDECEKTFEIFTPLNDIEHSFLNSHHLEASLSKIATPQQIQDALTNALAIKRDELTAKIHSAREVIKRNLYDCERMKKKEEDRKSSGIPLKPPKNKIFLPEDGRHPIEISQCHGKTAYRSFITELHKIIKGDSRLIEPHIMTCTKFLRNENWHETLSGRPK
;
A
#
# COMPACT_ATOMS: atom_id res chain seq x y z
N MET A 1 6.89 -38.78 -4.02
CA MET A 1 6.72 -37.54 -4.76
C MET A 1 7.97 -36.68 -4.58
N THR A 2 8.35 -35.89 -5.56
CA THR A 2 9.41 -34.90 -5.42
C THR A 2 8.78 -33.66 -4.79
N ASP A 3 9.24 -33.30 -3.60
CA ASP A 3 8.78 -32.09 -2.94
C ASP A 3 9.56 -30.88 -3.51
N VAL A 4 8.85 -29.82 -3.85
CA VAL A 4 9.41 -28.64 -4.51
C VAL A 4 9.15 -27.41 -3.66
N ARG A 5 10.20 -26.72 -3.29
CA ARG A 5 10.13 -25.45 -2.55
C ARG A 5 10.76 -24.35 -3.38
N VAL A 6 10.02 -23.27 -3.58
CA VAL A 6 10.55 -22.07 -4.25
C VAL A 6 11.31 -21.24 -3.23
N ASP A 7 12.59 -21.00 -3.47
CA ASP A 7 13.47 -20.27 -2.55
C ASP A 7 13.70 -18.83 -2.99
N LYS A 8 13.71 -18.59 -4.33
CA LYS A 8 13.96 -17.24 -4.87
C LYS A 8 13.26 -16.98 -6.19
N ILE A 9 12.88 -15.72 -6.41
CA ILE A 9 12.36 -15.20 -7.68
C ILE A 9 13.40 -14.25 -8.29
N TYR A 10 13.74 -14.45 -9.56
CA TYR A 10 14.64 -13.58 -10.34
C TYR A 10 13.84 -12.76 -11.34
N ILE A 11 14.04 -11.44 -11.33
CA ILE A 11 13.35 -10.50 -12.24
C ILE A 11 14.35 -9.47 -12.75
N GLN A 12 14.53 -9.42 -14.08
CA GLN A 12 15.41 -8.44 -14.71
C GLN A 12 14.74 -7.77 -15.91
N ASN A 13 14.82 -6.46 -15.96
CA ASN A 13 14.26 -5.60 -17.02
C ASN A 13 12.74 -5.76 -17.23
N PHE A 14 11.96 -5.93 -16.18
CA PHE A 14 10.52 -6.14 -16.26
C PHE A 14 9.72 -4.99 -15.63
N LYS A 15 8.88 -4.32 -16.42
CA LYS A 15 8.09 -3.15 -16.00
C LYS A 15 8.94 -2.10 -15.28
N LYS A 16 8.66 -1.81 -14.02
CA LYS A 16 9.46 -0.88 -13.20
C LYS A 16 10.71 -1.51 -12.59
N ILE A 17 10.87 -2.82 -12.71
CA ILE A 17 11.94 -3.57 -12.06
C ILE A 17 13.12 -3.66 -13.02
N GLU A 18 14.25 -3.04 -12.65
CA GLU A 18 15.49 -3.14 -13.40
C GLU A 18 16.19 -4.47 -13.12
N ASN A 19 16.42 -4.79 -11.86
CA ASN A 19 17.00 -6.04 -11.41
C ASN A 19 16.60 -6.29 -9.95
N GLN A 20 15.96 -7.43 -9.67
CA GLN A 20 15.58 -7.86 -8.34
C GLN A 20 15.74 -9.36 -8.19
N GLU A 21 16.31 -9.75 -7.06
CA GLU A 21 16.37 -11.12 -6.57
C GLU A 21 15.63 -11.16 -5.24
N ILE A 22 14.57 -11.94 -5.16
CA ILE A 22 13.65 -11.95 -4.03
C ILE A 22 13.74 -13.30 -3.35
N ASP A 23 14.41 -13.36 -2.19
CA ASP A 23 14.42 -14.55 -1.34
C ASP A 23 13.07 -14.72 -0.68
N LEU A 24 12.50 -15.92 -0.76
CA LEU A 24 11.18 -16.23 -0.23
C LEU A 24 11.28 -16.92 1.14
N LYS A 25 10.43 -16.48 2.05
CA LYS A 25 10.06 -17.18 3.28
C LYS A 25 8.72 -17.93 3.09
N PRO A 26 8.25 -18.73 4.05
CA PRO A 26 6.92 -19.33 3.98
C PRO A 26 5.86 -18.34 3.52
N ILE A 27 5.86 -17.14 4.10
CA ILE A 27 5.06 -16.01 3.64
C ILE A 27 6.01 -14.83 3.34
N THR A 28 5.88 -14.24 2.16
CA THR A 28 6.60 -13.03 1.76
C THR A 28 5.60 -11.93 1.44
N VAL A 29 5.69 -10.82 2.16
CA VAL A 29 4.76 -9.69 2.06
C VAL A 29 5.42 -8.55 1.30
N LEU A 30 4.81 -8.13 0.20
CA LEU A 30 5.26 -6.99 -0.60
C LEU A 30 4.47 -5.75 -0.18
N VAL A 31 5.17 -4.73 0.30
CA VAL A 31 4.59 -3.44 0.68
C VAL A 31 5.22 -2.30 -0.12
N GLY A 32 4.50 -1.22 -0.27
CA GLY A 32 4.98 -0.06 -1.03
C GLY A 32 3.82 0.82 -1.49
N GLY A 33 4.14 2.02 -1.92
CA GLY A 33 3.16 2.96 -2.49
C GLY A 33 2.49 2.42 -3.76
N ASN A 34 1.47 3.12 -4.23
CA ASN A 34 0.89 2.84 -5.55
C ASN A 34 2.01 2.94 -6.60
N THR A 35 2.02 2.02 -7.54
CA THR A 35 3.03 1.96 -8.61
C THR A 35 4.46 1.62 -8.15
N SER A 36 4.69 1.15 -6.90
CA SER A 36 6.03 0.76 -6.40
C SER A 36 6.60 -0.50 -7.05
N GLY A 37 5.76 -1.35 -7.68
CA GLY A 37 6.19 -2.57 -8.36
C GLY A 37 5.68 -3.88 -7.74
N LYS A 38 4.84 -3.85 -6.68
CA LYS A 38 4.28 -5.04 -6.02
C LYS A 38 3.62 -6.01 -6.98
N SER A 39 2.56 -5.57 -7.67
CA SER A 39 1.86 -6.40 -8.68
C SER A 39 2.77 -6.78 -9.83
N SER A 40 3.84 -6.00 -10.11
CA SER A 40 4.82 -6.37 -11.15
C SER A 40 5.62 -7.61 -10.77
N ILE A 41 5.95 -7.79 -9.49
CA ILE A 41 6.63 -8.99 -8.98
C ILE A 41 5.74 -10.22 -9.12
N LEU A 42 4.48 -10.12 -8.66
CA LEU A 42 3.51 -11.21 -8.76
C LEU A 42 3.28 -11.61 -10.22
N GLN A 43 3.08 -10.62 -11.09
CA GLN A 43 2.88 -10.84 -12.53
C GLN A 43 4.13 -11.40 -13.21
N ALA A 44 5.33 -11.02 -12.77
CA ALA A 44 6.57 -11.59 -13.29
C ALA A 44 6.70 -13.08 -12.95
N ALA A 45 6.39 -13.46 -11.72
CA ALA A 45 6.40 -14.85 -11.28
C ALA A 45 5.37 -15.70 -12.04
N GLN A 46 4.13 -15.23 -12.16
CA GLN A 46 3.09 -15.94 -12.93
C GLN A 46 3.44 -16.03 -14.41
N LEU A 47 3.98 -14.97 -15.02
CA LEU A 47 4.41 -14.98 -16.41
C LEU A 47 5.59 -15.94 -16.62
N CYS A 48 6.53 -16.01 -15.69
CA CYS A 48 7.66 -16.95 -15.74
C CYS A 48 7.16 -18.40 -15.80
N THR A 49 6.25 -18.77 -14.91
CA THR A 49 5.60 -20.08 -14.90
C THR A 49 4.89 -20.34 -16.24
N SER A 50 4.09 -19.39 -16.67
CA SER A 50 3.32 -19.49 -17.93
C SER A 50 4.22 -19.69 -19.17
N LEU A 51 5.32 -18.94 -19.26
CA LEU A 51 6.28 -19.10 -20.36
C LEU A 51 6.93 -20.51 -20.36
N MET A 52 7.28 -21.04 -19.19
CA MET A 52 7.85 -22.37 -19.07
C MET A 52 6.82 -23.46 -19.37
N GLN A 53 5.58 -23.33 -18.90
CA GLN A 53 4.47 -24.25 -19.22
C GLN A 53 4.12 -24.24 -20.71
N SER A 54 4.06 -23.06 -21.33
CA SER A 54 3.78 -22.95 -22.78
C SER A 54 4.89 -23.52 -23.64
N ALA A 55 6.15 -23.41 -23.19
CA ALA A 55 7.32 -23.84 -23.94
C ALA A 55 7.73 -25.29 -23.68
N TYR A 56 7.24 -25.91 -22.61
CA TYR A 56 7.56 -27.30 -22.27
C TYR A 56 6.85 -28.29 -23.16
N ILE A 57 7.62 -29.24 -23.71
CA ILE A 57 7.08 -30.36 -24.47
C ILE A 57 7.55 -31.64 -23.78
N ASP A 58 6.62 -32.37 -23.21
CA ASP A 58 6.88 -33.69 -22.66
C ASP A 58 7.24 -34.66 -23.79
N ASN A 59 8.41 -35.26 -23.67
CA ASN A 59 8.85 -36.32 -24.56
C ASN A 59 9.15 -37.56 -23.71
N THR A 60 8.30 -38.53 -23.83
CA THR A 60 8.47 -39.84 -23.24
C THR A 60 9.82 -40.46 -23.63
N GLY A 61 10.88 -40.12 -22.91
CA GLY A 61 11.99 -41.02 -22.79
C GLY A 61 13.45 -40.57 -22.97
N ARG A 62 13.84 -39.42 -23.49
CA ARG A 62 15.32 -39.19 -23.69
C ARG A 62 15.87 -37.77 -23.55
N SER A 63 15.08 -36.73 -23.71
CA SER A 63 15.56 -35.34 -23.47
C SER A 63 14.41 -34.39 -23.23
N ILE A 64 14.58 -33.49 -22.26
CA ILE A 64 13.66 -32.40 -22.01
C ILE A 64 13.64 -31.50 -23.24
N LYS A 65 12.52 -31.46 -23.96
CA LYS A 65 12.34 -30.54 -25.08
C LYS A 65 11.66 -29.28 -24.60
N LYS A 66 12.24 -28.15 -24.94
CA LYS A 66 11.74 -26.81 -24.68
C LYS A 66 11.79 -25.99 -25.95
N LEU A 67 10.72 -25.24 -26.22
CA LEU A 67 10.65 -24.37 -27.38
C LEU A 67 11.57 -23.17 -27.20
N LYS A 68 12.31 -22.82 -28.23
CA LYS A 68 13.12 -21.59 -28.31
C LYS A 68 12.35 -20.42 -28.93
N THR A 69 11.18 -20.69 -29.49
CA THR A 69 10.30 -19.70 -30.10
C THR A 69 8.87 -20.03 -29.74
N LEU A 70 8.09 -19.05 -29.33
CA LEU A 70 6.69 -19.21 -28.90
C LEU A 70 5.84 -18.11 -29.54
N ALA A 71 4.67 -18.48 -30.07
CA ALA A 71 3.71 -17.50 -30.52
C ALA A 71 3.05 -16.80 -29.32
N LEU A 72 2.66 -15.53 -29.50
CA LEU A 72 2.10 -14.74 -28.39
C LEU A 72 0.80 -15.35 -27.86
N ASP A 73 -0.02 -15.91 -28.70
CA ASP A 73 -1.30 -16.54 -28.37
C ASP A 73 -1.16 -17.89 -27.66
N GLU A 74 0.02 -18.52 -27.74
CA GLU A 74 0.34 -19.76 -27.02
C GLU A 74 0.76 -19.52 -25.55
N VAL A 75 1.01 -18.27 -25.13
CA VAL A 75 1.36 -17.94 -23.74
C VAL A 75 0.08 -17.92 -22.89
N PHE A 76 -0.02 -18.79 -21.89
CA PHE A 76 -1.20 -18.93 -21.05
C PHE A 76 -1.55 -17.65 -20.28
N TYR A 77 -0.62 -17.12 -19.50
CA TYR A 77 -0.81 -15.87 -18.76
C TYR A 77 -0.13 -14.70 -19.45
N ARG A 78 -0.90 -13.68 -19.75
CA ARG A 78 -0.39 -12.43 -20.35
C ARG A 78 -0.95 -11.23 -19.59
N PRO A 79 -0.12 -10.52 -18.79
CA PRO A 79 -0.59 -9.31 -18.12
C PRO A 79 -0.94 -8.16 -19.10
N THR A 80 -0.58 -8.29 -20.38
CA THR A 80 -0.94 -7.38 -21.46
C THR A 80 -0.84 -8.10 -22.81
N GLU A 81 -1.58 -7.65 -23.81
CA GLU A 81 -1.51 -8.18 -25.18
C GLU A 81 -0.12 -8.04 -25.82
N LYS A 82 0.62 -6.97 -25.45
CA LYS A 82 1.96 -6.68 -25.99
C LYS A 82 3.04 -7.00 -24.95
N LEU A 83 3.38 -8.28 -24.77
CA LEU A 83 4.34 -8.73 -23.75
C LEU A 83 5.69 -8.00 -23.80
N LEU A 84 6.20 -7.67 -24.98
CA LEU A 84 7.46 -6.96 -25.12
C LEU A 84 7.43 -5.50 -24.61
N ASN A 85 6.23 -4.92 -24.41
CA ASN A 85 6.10 -3.61 -23.76
C ASN A 85 6.29 -3.68 -22.23
N LEU A 86 6.40 -4.89 -21.67
CA LEU A 86 6.65 -5.10 -20.24
C LEU A 86 8.11 -4.94 -19.84
N ARG A 87 9.01 -4.70 -20.81
CA ARG A 87 10.42 -4.41 -20.49
C ARG A 87 10.60 -3.11 -19.72
N HIS A 88 11.63 -3.04 -18.94
CA HIS A 88 12.02 -1.81 -18.21
C HIS A 88 12.65 -0.79 -19.15
N GLY A 89 12.39 0.50 -18.94
CA GLY A 89 12.99 1.61 -19.70
C GLY A 89 12.25 1.98 -21.00
N ASP A 90 12.85 2.91 -21.76
CA ASP A 90 12.25 3.50 -22.96
C ASP A 90 12.08 2.53 -24.14
N ALA A 91 11.04 2.76 -24.92
CA ALA A 91 10.71 1.98 -26.12
C ALA A 91 11.81 1.96 -27.20
N ALA A 92 12.74 2.89 -27.17
CA ALA A 92 13.82 3.01 -28.15
C ALA A 92 14.88 1.90 -28.06
N SER A 93 15.01 1.22 -26.92
CA SER A 93 15.94 0.09 -26.74
C SER A 93 15.31 -1.23 -27.21
N GLN A 94 15.06 -1.38 -28.50
CA GLN A 94 14.34 -2.55 -29.07
C GLN A 94 15.08 -3.90 -28.92
N THR A 95 16.35 -3.92 -28.52
CA THR A 95 17.19 -5.11 -28.43
C THR A 95 17.22 -5.79 -27.06
N LYS A 96 16.82 -5.10 -25.99
CA LYS A 96 16.84 -5.65 -24.64
C LYS A 96 15.47 -6.25 -24.29
N GLY A 97 15.41 -7.57 -24.15
CA GLY A 97 14.28 -8.28 -23.57
C GLY A 97 14.24 -8.18 -22.04
N PHE A 98 13.42 -9.00 -21.42
CA PHE A 98 13.41 -9.20 -19.96
C PHE A 98 13.82 -10.64 -19.62
N LYS A 99 14.27 -10.87 -18.37
CA LYS A 99 14.64 -12.19 -17.87
C LYS A 99 13.88 -12.46 -16.57
N LEU A 100 13.31 -13.65 -16.47
CA LEU A 100 12.56 -14.14 -15.31
C LEU A 100 13.05 -15.52 -14.92
N GLY A 101 12.96 -15.90 -13.65
CA GLY A 101 13.37 -17.23 -13.21
C GLY A 101 13.05 -17.53 -11.77
N PHE A 102 13.30 -18.79 -11.42
CA PHE A 102 13.16 -19.30 -10.06
C PHE A 102 14.43 -20.05 -9.63
N GLU A 103 14.71 -19.98 -8.33
CA GLU A 103 15.55 -20.92 -7.62
C GLU A 103 14.67 -21.78 -6.75
N CYS A 104 14.82 -23.09 -6.82
CA CYS A 104 13.99 -24.05 -6.13
C CYS A 104 14.86 -25.15 -5.50
N THR A 105 14.46 -25.59 -4.32
CA THR A 105 15.00 -26.80 -3.70
C THR A 105 14.07 -27.97 -4.02
N LEU A 106 14.62 -28.98 -4.70
CA LEU A 106 13.94 -30.25 -4.95
C LEU A 106 14.38 -31.27 -3.91
N THR A 107 13.43 -31.82 -3.16
CA THR A 107 13.70 -32.88 -2.17
C THR A 107 13.18 -34.21 -2.72
N LYS A 108 14.10 -35.16 -2.92
CA LYS A 108 13.81 -36.53 -3.38
C LYS A 108 14.59 -37.52 -2.52
N HIS A 109 13.88 -38.45 -1.87
CA HIS A 109 14.51 -39.46 -1.01
C HIS A 109 15.52 -38.88 0.01
N GLU A 110 15.09 -37.86 0.76
CA GLU A 110 15.89 -37.11 1.77
C GLU A 110 17.10 -36.34 1.24
N LYS A 111 17.31 -36.33 -0.07
CA LYS A 111 18.33 -35.48 -0.70
C LYS A 111 17.69 -34.20 -1.23
N ALA A 112 18.19 -33.07 -0.77
CA ALA A 112 17.80 -31.75 -1.23
C ALA A 112 18.84 -31.23 -2.24
N GLU A 113 18.40 -30.80 -3.41
CA GLU A 113 19.23 -30.18 -4.44
C GLU A 113 18.63 -28.82 -4.78
N THR A 114 19.41 -27.74 -4.66
CA THR A 114 18.98 -26.39 -5.05
C THR A 114 19.39 -26.12 -6.47
N LEU A 115 18.42 -25.79 -7.30
CA LEU A 115 18.56 -25.59 -8.75
C LEU A 115 17.97 -24.25 -9.15
N SER A 116 18.49 -23.64 -10.19
CA SER A 116 17.95 -22.40 -10.76
C SER A 116 17.63 -22.56 -12.24
N LEU A 117 16.53 -21.97 -12.70
CA LEU A 117 16.16 -21.90 -14.11
C LEU A 117 15.61 -20.52 -14.44
N LEU A 118 16.23 -19.88 -15.42
CA LEU A 118 15.84 -18.56 -15.89
C LEU A 118 15.48 -18.62 -17.37
N VAL A 119 14.50 -17.81 -17.78
CA VAL A 119 14.10 -17.61 -19.17
C VAL A 119 14.25 -16.15 -19.58
N SER A 120 15.05 -15.91 -20.62
CA SER A 120 15.16 -14.59 -21.24
C SER A 120 14.21 -14.51 -22.43
N VAL A 121 13.43 -13.44 -22.50
CA VAL A 121 12.41 -13.20 -23.53
C VAL A 121 12.83 -12.02 -24.38
N THR A 122 12.96 -12.24 -25.69
CA THR A 122 13.28 -11.20 -26.67
C THR A 122 12.34 -11.28 -27.87
N ARG A 123 12.42 -10.31 -28.76
CA ARG A 123 11.64 -10.32 -29.99
C ARG A 123 12.23 -11.32 -30.98
N GLY A 124 11.46 -12.32 -31.34
CA GLY A 124 11.76 -13.27 -32.41
C GLY A 124 11.32 -12.78 -33.80
N LYS A 125 11.44 -13.64 -34.79
CA LYS A 125 10.92 -13.41 -36.13
C LYS A 125 9.40 -13.52 -36.14
N ASN A 126 8.73 -12.85 -37.08
CA ASN A 126 7.28 -12.90 -37.27
C ASN A 126 6.44 -12.55 -36.03
N ALA A 127 6.92 -11.57 -35.23
CA ALA A 127 6.28 -11.12 -33.98
C ALA A 127 6.23 -12.20 -32.86
N ASN A 128 6.83 -13.36 -33.03
CA ASN A 128 6.96 -14.38 -32.01
C ASN A 128 7.94 -13.96 -30.90
N LEU A 129 7.87 -14.64 -29.78
CA LEU A 129 8.85 -14.52 -28.68
C LEU A 129 10.03 -15.45 -28.95
N ALA A 130 11.25 -14.96 -28.81
CA ALA A 130 12.44 -15.79 -28.75
C ALA A 130 12.81 -16.02 -27.29
N LEU A 131 12.95 -17.27 -26.90
CA LEU A 131 13.22 -17.73 -25.54
C LEU A 131 14.63 -18.32 -25.46
N ASN A 132 15.38 -17.85 -24.45
CA ASN A 132 16.69 -18.43 -24.11
C ASN A 132 16.70 -18.82 -22.65
N TYR A 133 17.17 -20.02 -22.33
CA TYR A 133 17.16 -20.59 -20.99
C TYR A 133 18.58 -20.66 -20.43
N GLU A 134 18.71 -20.32 -19.15
CA GLU A 134 19.96 -20.39 -18.38
C GLU A 134 19.69 -21.13 -17.08
N GLY A 135 20.59 -22.04 -16.69
CA GLY A 135 20.47 -22.82 -15.46
C GLY A 135 20.14 -24.29 -15.70
N ASP A 136 19.49 -24.92 -14.72
CA ASP A 136 19.28 -26.36 -14.68
C ASP A 136 17.98 -26.81 -15.34
N ASP A 137 18.12 -27.53 -16.44
CA ASP A 137 16.98 -28.08 -17.17
C ASP A 137 16.13 -29.10 -16.36
N LYS A 138 16.68 -29.64 -15.26
CA LYS A 138 15.95 -30.53 -14.33
C LYS A 138 14.72 -29.88 -13.72
N LEU A 139 14.67 -28.54 -13.61
CA LEU A 139 13.49 -27.79 -13.14
C LEU A 139 12.39 -27.67 -14.18
N MET A 140 12.71 -27.79 -15.46
CA MET A 140 11.75 -27.57 -16.54
C MET A 140 10.53 -28.50 -16.48
N PRO A 141 10.65 -29.82 -16.23
CA PRO A 141 9.49 -30.69 -16.05
C PRO A 141 8.59 -30.29 -14.89
N THR A 142 9.17 -29.81 -13.81
CA THR A 142 8.41 -29.41 -12.61
C THR A 142 7.67 -28.10 -12.81
N ILE A 143 8.33 -27.08 -13.39
CA ILE A 143 7.69 -25.77 -13.60
C ILE A 143 6.76 -25.81 -14.83
N GLY A 144 7.12 -26.59 -15.83
CA GLY A 144 6.42 -26.70 -17.11
C GLY A 144 5.23 -27.67 -17.11
N ASP A 145 4.98 -28.36 -16.01
CA ASP A 145 3.81 -29.26 -15.89
C ASP A 145 2.52 -28.48 -16.06
N ARG A 146 1.64 -28.98 -16.92
CA ARG A 146 0.34 -28.36 -17.20
C ARG A 146 -0.79 -28.96 -16.36
N ASP A 147 -0.59 -30.15 -15.81
CA ASP A 147 -1.57 -30.83 -14.99
C ASP A 147 -1.48 -30.40 -13.53
N LEU A 148 -0.31 -29.87 -13.12
CA LEU A 148 -0.03 -29.37 -11.78
C LEU A 148 0.48 -27.91 -11.85
N PRO A 149 -0.39 -26.91 -11.73
CA PRO A 149 0.03 -25.51 -11.74
C PRO A 149 1.13 -25.22 -10.72
N PHE A 150 2.32 -24.84 -11.20
CA PHE A 150 3.46 -24.50 -10.35
C PHE A 150 3.22 -23.21 -9.55
N SER A 151 2.56 -22.23 -10.16
CA SER A 151 2.11 -21.02 -9.51
C SER A 151 0.65 -20.73 -9.79
N ILE A 152 -0.05 -20.21 -8.78
CA ILE A 152 -1.43 -19.73 -8.92
C ILE A 152 -1.48 -18.26 -8.52
N PHE A 153 -1.95 -17.43 -9.44
CA PHE A 153 -2.17 -16.01 -9.22
C PHE A 153 -3.64 -15.76 -8.90
N THR A 154 -3.90 -15.24 -7.71
CA THR A 154 -5.24 -14.90 -7.25
C THR A 154 -5.32 -13.40 -7.01
N PRO A 155 -6.04 -12.65 -7.85
CA PRO A 155 -6.34 -11.25 -7.59
C PRO A 155 -7.32 -11.14 -6.42
N GLY A 156 -7.42 -9.98 -5.80
CA GLY A 156 -8.43 -9.69 -4.77
C GLY A 156 -9.83 -9.99 -5.28
N LEU A 157 -10.65 -10.65 -4.47
CA LEU A 157 -11.98 -11.07 -4.84
C LEU A 157 -12.97 -9.90 -4.75
N SER A 158 -13.54 -9.49 -5.86
CA SER A 158 -14.61 -8.47 -5.92
C SER A 158 -16.03 -9.04 -5.81
N GLY A 159 -16.16 -10.38 -5.77
CA GLY A 159 -17.42 -11.12 -5.74
C GLY A 159 -17.39 -12.35 -6.62
N ILE A 160 -18.44 -13.14 -6.57
CA ILE A 160 -18.65 -14.32 -7.40
C ILE A 160 -19.94 -14.17 -8.21
N PRO A 161 -20.06 -14.82 -9.40
CA PRO A 161 -21.28 -14.78 -10.16
C PRO A 161 -22.43 -15.46 -9.41
N LEU A 162 -23.65 -14.96 -9.55
CA LEU A 162 -24.85 -15.54 -8.92
C LEU A 162 -25.10 -16.99 -9.35
N LYS A 163 -24.75 -17.33 -10.58
CA LYS A 163 -24.86 -18.68 -11.14
C LYS A 163 -23.57 -19.05 -11.83
N GLU A 164 -23.10 -20.26 -11.61
CA GLU A 164 -21.89 -20.79 -12.20
C GLU A 164 -22.22 -22.15 -12.87
N GLU A 165 -21.96 -22.25 -14.14
CA GLU A 165 -22.05 -23.53 -14.86
C GLU A 165 -20.84 -24.40 -14.49
N TRP A 166 -21.11 -25.70 -14.30
CA TRP A 166 -20.03 -26.65 -14.04
C TRP A 166 -19.03 -26.69 -15.21
N LYS A 167 -17.78 -26.71 -14.93
CA LYS A 167 -16.66 -26.77 -15.87
C LYS A 167 -15.85 -28.05 -15.66
N THR A 168 -15.30 -28.56 -16.76
CA THR A 168 -14.37 -29.68 -16.69
C THR A 168 -13.08 -29.31 -15.94
N ARG A 169 -12.35 -30.29 -15.45
CA ARG A 169 -11.04 -30.12 -14.85
C ARG A 169 -10.09 -29.30 -15.74
N GLY A 170 -10.01 -29.63 -17.03
CA GLY A 170 -9.14 -28.89 -17.96
C GLY A 170 -9.51 -27.43 -18.14
N ALA A 171 -10.82 -27.06 -18.05
CA ALA A 171 -11.22 -25.65 -18.06
C ALA A 171 -10.82 -24.92 -16.77
N LEU A 172 -10.87 -25.60 -15.62
CA LEU A 172 -10.44 -25.08 -14.33
C LEU A 172 -8.92 -24.87 -14.30
N ASP A 173 -8.16 -25.85 -14.79
CA ASP A 173 -6.70 -25.79 -14.90
C ASP A 173 -6.28 -24.65 -15.84
N ALA A 174 -6.95 -24.49 -16.98
CA ALA A 174 -6.73 -23.38 -17.89
C ALA A 174 -6.99 -22.03 -17.20
N ALA A 175 -8.10 -21.87 -16.47
CA ALA A 175 -8.39 -20.63 -15.73
C ALA A 175 -7.32 -20.31 -14.68
N ALA A 176 -6.86 -21.31 -13.92
CA ALA A 176 -5.79 -21.15 -12.94
C ALA A 176 -4.47 -20.69 -13.61
N MET A 177 -4.12 -21.29 -14.77
CA MET A 177 -2.94 -20.91 -15.53
C MET A 177 -3.03 -19.52 -16.17
N HIS A 178 -4.24 -19.09 -16.61
CA HIS A 178 -4.46 -17.78 -17.20
C HIS A 178 -4.52 -16.63 -16.16
N GLY A 179 -4.55 -16.95 -14.87
CA GLY A 179 -4.68 -15.95 -13.79
C GLY A 179 -6.14 -15.55 -13.53
N ASP A 180 -7.09 -16.33 -14.03
CA ASP A 180 -8.54 -16.14 -13.89
C ASP A 180 -9.11 -17.01 -12.74
N ALA A 181 -8.33 -17.21 -11.70
CA ALA A 181 -8.63 -18.08 -10.58
C ALA A 181 -9.91 -17.71 -9.81
N ASN A 182 -10.46 -16.52 -10.01
CA ASN A 182 -11.68 -16.06 -9.35
C ASN A 182 -12.98 -16.43 -10.09
N LEU A 183 -12.91 -17.00 -11.29
CA LEU A 183 -14.10 -17.20 -12.13
C LEU A 183 -14.94 -18.43 -11.75
N TYR A 184 -14.30 -19.51 -11.25
CA TYR A 184 -14.94 -20.82 -11.11
C TYR A 184 -14.81 -21.40 -9.70
N LEU A 185 -15.24 -20.62 -8.68
CA LEU A 185 -15.09 -21.03 -7.27
C LEU A 185 -15.99 -22.24 -6.92
N ARG A 186 -17.23 -22.25 -7.41
CA ARG A 186 -18.14 -23.39 -7.13
C ARG A 186 -17.67 -24.66 -7.82
N THR A 187 -17.19 -24.55 -9.05
CA THR A 187 -16.59 -25.69 -9.79
C THR A 187 -15.34 -26.19 -9.07
N LEU A 188 -14.49 -25.29 -8.57
CA LEU A 188 -13.28 -25.65 -7.82
C LEU A 188 -13.64 -26.44 -6.56
N LEU A 189 -14.62 -25.98 -5.79
CA LEU A 189 -15.09 -26.66 -4.58
C LEU A 189 -15.67 -28.04 -4.90
N ASP A 190 -16.47 -28.17 -5.98
CA ASP A 190 -17.02 -29.44 -6.44
C ASP A 190 -15.91 -30.44 -6.82
N HIS A 191 -14.94 -30.00 -7.62
CA HIS A 191 -13.79 -30.84 -7.95
C HIS A 191 -12.92 -31.18 -6.72
N LEU A 192 -12.77 -30.27 -5.75
CA LEU A 192 -12.02 -30.51 -4.53
C LEU A 192 -12.70 -31.58 -3.66
N LEU A 193 -14.04 -31.51 -3.51
CA LEU A 193 -14.82 -32.49 -2.78
C LEU A 193 -14.71 -33.89 -3.41
N HIS A 194 -14.74 -33.98 -4.73
CA HIS A 194 -14.68 -35.25 -5.45
C HIS A 194 -13.24 -35.75 -5.74
N LYS A 195 -12.21 -35.00 -5.34
CA LYS A 195 -10.82 -35.32 -5.70
C LYS A 195 -10.34 -36.63 -5.09
N ASP A 196 -10.55 -36.81 -3.80
CA ASP A 196 -9.94 -37.89 -3.00
C ASP A 196 -10.97 -38.67 -2.16
N LEU A 197 -12.27 -38.33 -2.29
CA LEU A 197 -13.33 -38.94 -1.50
C LEU A 197 -14.15 -39.95 -2.33
N PRO A 198 -14.52 -41.11 -1.76
CA PRO A 198 -15.48 -42.06 -2.35
C PRO A 198 -16.86 -41.40 -2.53
N ALA A 199 -17.61 -41.82 -3.55
CA ALA A 199 -18.94 -41.26 -3.86
C ALA A 199 -19.94 -41.36 -2.70
N GLU A 200 -19.84 -42.43 -1.91
CA GLU A 200 -20.67 -42.64 -0.69
C GLU A 200 -20.38 -41.56 0.34
N THR A 201 -19.10 -41.32 0.66
CA THR A 201 -18.66 -40.28 1.61
C THR A 201 -19.07 -38.90 1.15
N VAL A 202 -18.92 -38.58 -0.17
CA VAL A 202 -19.40 -37.34 -0.74
C VAL A 202 -20.90 -37.16 -0.53
N SER A 203 -21.70 -38.23 -0.78
CA SER A 203 -23.14 -38.20 -0.60
C SER A 203 -23.55 -38.01 0.88
N GLU A 204 -22.83 -38.60 1.80
CA GLU A 204 -23.06 -38.44 3.24
C GLU A 204 -22.68 -37.03 3.72
N TRP A 205 -21.54 -36.50 3.27
CA TRP A 205 -21.12 -35.12 3.54
C TRP A 205 -22.16 -34.10 3.06
N CYS A 206 -22.61 -34.21 1.81
CA CYS A 206 -23.58 -33.29 1.24
C CYS A 206 -24.97 -33.34 1.92
N ARG A 207 -25.25 -34.39 2.67
CA ARG A 207 -26.46 -34.51 3.51
C ARG A 207 -26.26 -34.02 4.96
N GLY A 208 -25.05 -33.57 5.30
CA GLY A 208 -24.71 -33.19 6.68
C GLY A 208 -24.68 -34.35 7.65
N ALA A 209 -24.36 -35.55 7.19
CA ALA A 209 -24.33 -36.75 8.00
C ALA A 209 -22.93 -37.07 8.55
N LEU A 210 -21.90 -36.31 8.17
CA LEU A 210 -20.52 -36.49 8.60
C LEU A 210 -19.95 -35.20 9.21
N GLU A 211 -19.11 -35.36 10.22
CA GLU A 211 -18.26 -34.30 10.76
C GLU A 211 -16.89 -34.30 10.06
N ILE A 212 -16.08 -33.25 10.28
CA ILE A 212 -14.75 -33.12 9.64
C ILE A 212 -13.84 -34.30 10.03
N GLU A 213 -13.94 -34.77 11.25
CA GLU A 213 -13.17 -35.85 11.81
C GLU A 213 -13.48 -37.23 11.17
N ASP A 214 -14.67 -37.40 10.62
CA ASP A 214 -15.09 -38.62 9.92
C ASP A 214 -14.47 -38.74 8.52
N LEU A 215 -13.94 -37.66 7.97
CA LEU A 215 -13.29 -37.67 6.67
C LEU A 215 -11.88 -38.28 6.75
N PRO A 216 -11.40 -38.97 5.68
CA PRO A 216 -10.04 -39.53 5.65
C PRO A 216 -8.96 -38.45 5.86
N GLU A 217 -7.96 -38.71 6.69
CA GLU A 217 -6.88 -37.77 7.00
C GLU A 217 -6.09 -37.31 5.77
N SER A 218 -5.97 -38.16 4.78
CA SER A 218 -5.27 -37.84 3.50
C SER A 218 -6.10 -37.01 2.52
N SER A 219 -7.37 -36.76 2.84
CA SER A 219 -8.28 -36.08 1.93
C SER A 219 -7.98 -34.56 1.85
N SER A 220 -7.88 -34.06 0.63
CA SER A 220 -7.74 -32.62 0.35
C SER A 220 -8.96 -31.82 0.84
N TRP A 221 -10.15 -32.44 0.81
CA TRP A 221 -11.37 -31.84 1.33
C TRP A 221 -11.34 -31.69 2.86
N ARG A 222 -10.88 -32.73 3.59
CA ARG A 222 -10.68 -32.62 5.03
C ARG A 222 -9.71 -31.50 5.39
N ALA A 223 -8.56 -31.41 4.70
CA ALA A 223 -7.60 -30.33 4.90
C ALA A 223 -8.24 -28.97 4.69
N PHE A 224 -9.02 -28.79 3.61
CA PHE A 224 -9.76 -27.55 3.34
C PHE A 224 -10.75 -27.22 4.45
N CYS A 225 -11.58 -28.18 4.88
CA CYS A 225 -12.56 -27.98 5.95
C CYS A 225 -11.89 -27.64 7.29
N THR A 226 -10.78 -28.32 7.63
CA THR A 226 -10.01 -28.05 8.85
C THR A 226 -9.45 -26.62 8.83
N TYR A 227 -8.81 -26.19 7.74
CA TYR A 227 -8.24 -24.84 7.64
C TYR A 227 -9.34 -23.75 7.62
N LEU A 228 -10.49 -24.04 7.00
CA LEU A 228 -11.62 -23.14 7.04
C LEU A 228 -12.19 -23.03 8.45
N ASN A 229 -12.31 -24.14 9.16
CA ASN A 229 -12.79 -24.18 10.55
C ASN A 229 -11.86 -23.43 11.51
N ASP A 230 -10.53 -23.47 11.30
CA ASP A 230 -9.57 -22.66 12.06
C ASP A 230 -9.82 -21.16 11.92
N CYS A 231 -10.27 -20.73 10.73
CA CYS A 231 -10.57 -19.34 10.45
C CYS A 231 -12.00 -18.94 10.85
N TYR A 232 -12.95 -19.84 10.65
CA TYR A 232 -14.38 -19.67 10.89
C TYR A 232 -14.91 -20.87 11.67
N PRO A 233 -14.72 -20.93 13.01
CA PRO A 233 -15.12 -22.06 13.82
C PRO A 233 -16.60 -22.41 13.63
N GLY A 234 -16.88 -23.68 13.31
CA GLY A 234 -18.20 -24.19 13.00
C GLY A 234 -18.69 -23.83 11.59
N ALA A 235 -17.81 -23.51 10.65
CA ALA A 235 -18.18 -23.32 9.25
C ALA A 235 -18.10 -24.64 8.47
N TYR A 236 -19.17 -24.97 7.77
CA TYR A 236 -19.29 -26.12 6.88
C TYR A 236 -19.68 -25.64 5.48
N VAL A 237 -19.15 -26.32 4.44
CA VAL A 237 -19.49 -26.06 3.05
C VAL A 237 -20.17 -27.29 2.48
N TYR A 238 -21.37 -27.09 1.92
CA TYR A 238 -22.16 -28.16 1.30
C TYR A 238 -22.35 -27.87 -0.19
N ILE A 239 -22.21 -28.89 -1.01
CA ILE A 239 -22.32 -28.78 -2.46
C ILE A 239 -23.49 -29.66 -2.94
N LYS A 240 -24.42 -29.05 -3.67
CA LYS A 240 -25.56 -29.73 -4.26
C LYS A 240 -25.41 -29.64 -5.78
N HIS A 241 -24.85 -30.69 -6.37
CA HIS A 241 -24.63 -30.76 -7.81
C HIS A 241 -24.71 -32.19 -8.31
N ASN A 242 -25.53 -32.41 -9.32
CA ASN A 242 -25.59 -33.65 -10.08
C ASN A 242 -25.24 -33.37 -11.52
N SER A 243 -24.03 -33.70 -11.93
CA SER A 243 -23.48 -33.41 -13.26
C SER A 243 -24.32 -33.94 -14.44
N ALA A 244 -25.19 -34.92 -14.21
CA ALA A 244 -26.08 -35.47 -15.22
C ALA A 244 -27.41 -34.69 -15.36
N LYS A 245 -27.81 -33.86 -14.40
CA LYS A 245 -29.11 -33.20 -14.33
C LYS A 245 -29.02 -31.69 -14.17
N ASP A 246 -28.00 -31.22 -13.44
CA ASP A 246 -27.91 -29.82 -13.00
C ASP A 246 -26.97 -29.03 -13.92
N ARG A 247 -27.47 -27.94 -14.46
CA ARG A 247 -26.68 -27.02 -15.28
C ARG A 247 -25.76 -26.13 -14.40
N TYR A 248 -26.24 -25.81 -13.20
CA TYR A 248 -25.55 -24.90 -12.27
C TYR A 248 -25.17 -25.63 -10.99
N ILE A 249 -24.08 -25.24 -10.40
CA ILE A 249 -23.62 -25.74 -9.12
C ILE A 249 -24.23 -24.89 -8.01
N ASP A 250 -24.90 -25.55 -7.05
CA ASP A 250 -25.41 -24.91 -5.85
C ASP A 250 -24.48 -25.22 -4.67
N VAL A 251 -23.97 -24.17 -4.03
CA VAL A 251 -23.07 -24.26 -2.88
C VAL A 251 -23.64 -23.43 -1.76
N SER A 252 -23.84 -24.06 -0.59
CA SER A 252 -24.21 -23.37 0.64
C SER A 252 -23.12 -23.47 1.69
N VAL A 253 -23.14 -22.48 2.60
CA VAL A 253 -22.25 -22.41 3.75
C VAL A 253 -23.12 -22.36 4.99
N GLU A 254 -22.86 -23.26 5.92
CA GLU A 254 -23.40 -23.18 7.26
C GLU A 254 -22.37 -22.50 8.18
N TYR A 255 -22.78 -21.49 8.92
CA TYR A 255 -21.95 -20.80 9.90
C TYR A 255 -22.80 -20.21 11.02
N ARG A 256 -22.47 -20.50 12.29
CA ARG A 256 -23.24 -20.07 13.47
C ARG A 256 -24.71 -20.50 13.40
N SER A 257 -24.98 -21.72 12.99
CA SER A 257 -26.33 -22.28 12.82
C SER A 257 -27.22 -21.56 11.80
N LEU A 258 -26.60 -20.83 10.86
CA LEU A 258 -27.28 -20.23 9.72
C LEU A 258 -26.72 -20.81 8.43
N GLU A 259 -27.59 -21.40 7.61
CA GLU A 259 -27.24 -21.83 6.26
C GLU A 259 -27.58 -20.71 5.26
N PHE A 260 -26.67 -20.37 4.39
CA PHE A 260 -26.82 -19.37 3.32
C PHE A 260 -26.07 -19.78 2.06
N THR A 261 -26.50 -19.26 0.92
CA THR A 261 -25.83 -19.52 -0.36
C THR A 261 -24.43 -18.87 -0.40
N LEU A 262 -23.50 -19.48 -1.12
CA LEU A 262 -22.11 -19.00 -1.20
C LEU A 262 -22.02 -17.52 -1.63
N ASP A 263 -22.88 -17.06 -2.56
CA ASP A 263 -22.93 -15.68 -3.00
C ASP A 263 -23.44 -14.69 -1.93
N SER A 264 -24.09 -15.18 -0.88
CA SER A 264 -24.53 -14.39 0.28
C SER A 264 -23.49 -14.34 1.39
N ALA A 265 -22.38 -15.08 1.26
CA ALA A 265 -21.29 -15.03 2.22
C ALA A 265 -20.57 -13.68 2.20
N SER A 266 -19.98 -13.30 3.34
CA SER A 266 -19.18 -12.07 3.40
C SER A 266 -17.97 -12.16 2.47
N THR A 267 -17.54 -11.02 1.92
CA THR A 267 -16.37 -10.94 1.04
C THR A 267 -15.13 -11.58 1.67
N GLY A 268 -14.91 -11.38 2.98
CA GLY A 268 -13.79 -11.98 3.70
C GLY A 268 -13.87 -13.51 3.79
N MET A 269 -15.05 -14.07 3.95
CA MET A 269 -15.24 -15.52 3.95
C MET A 269 -15.01 -16.10 2.55
N LEU A 270 -15.55 -15.47 1.52
CA LEU A 270 -15.32 -15.87 0.13
C LEU A 270 -13.82 -15.85 -0.24
N GLN A 271 -13.10 -14.82 0.18
CA GLN A 271 -11.66 -14.70 -0.06
C GLN A 271 -10.87 -15.84 0.59
N VAL A 272 -11.17 -16.16 1.86
CA VAL A 272 -10.53 -17.26 2.57
C VAL A 272 -10.88 -18.60 1.94
N ILE A 273 -12.17 -18.85 1.62
CA ILE A 273 -12.62 -20.07 0.94
C ILE A 273 -11.88 -20.23 -0.40
N GLN A 274 -11.76 -19.19 -1.19
CA GLN A 274 -11.06 -19.22 -2.48
C GLN A 274 -9.59 -19.59 -2.33
N ILE A 275 -8.86 -18.90 -1.47
CA ILE A 275 -7.43 -19.13 -1.24
C ILE A 275 -7.20 -20.57 -0.77
N LEU A 276 -7.96 -21.03 0.22
CA LEU A 276 -7.84 -22.37 0.76
C LEU A 276 -8.23 -23.46 -0.25
N ALA A 277 -9.30 -23.23 -1.03
CA ALA A 277 -9.71 -24.17 -2.05
C ALA A 277 -8.64 -24.38 -3.13
N TYR A 278 -8.04 -23.30 -3.65
CA TYR A 278 -6.92 -23.40 -4.60
C TYR A 278 -5.71 -24.08 -4.00
N ALA A 279 -5.35 -23.71 -2.78
CA ALA A 279 -4.21 -24.29 -2.09
C ALA A 279 -4.38 -25.80 -1.82
N CYS A 280 -5.55 -26.24 -1.34
CA CYS A 280 -5.81 -27.66 -1.05
C CYS A 280 -6.03 -28.49 -2.33
N PHE A 281 -6.58 -27.87 -3.38
CA PHE A 281 -6.84 -28.59 -4.62
C PHE A 281 -5.58 -28.83 -5.44
N TYR A 282 -4.75 -27.79 -5.64
CA TYR A 282 -3.55 -27.87 -6.48
C TYR A 282 -2.28 -28.11 -5.70
N ALA A 283 -2.23 -27.75 -4.40
CA ALA A 283 -1.01 -27.71 -3.59
C ALA A 283 0.17 -27.04 -4.34
N PRO A 284 -0.01 -25.84 -4.88
CA PRO A 284 0.99 -25.22 -5.75
C PRO A 284 2.25 -24.90 -4.95
N PRO A 285 3.46 -25.04 -5.52
CA PRO A 285 4.69 -24.57 -4.89
C PRO A 285 4.68 -23.08 -4.58
N LEU A 286 3.95 -22.26 -5.39
CA LEU A 286 3.89 -20.82 -5.25
C LEU A 286 2.46 -20.27 -5.37
N LEU A 287 1.98 -19.59 -4.34
CA LEU A 287 0.69 -18.91 -4.32
C LEU A 287 0.92 -17.39 -4.34
N LEU A 288 0.37 -16.71 -5.33
CA LEU A 288 0.56 -15.28 -5.58
C LEU A 288 -0.75 -14.54 -5.32
N LEU A 289 -0.79 -13.66 -4.32
CA LEU A 289 -1.99 -12.95 -3.87
C LEU A 289 -1.83 -11.45 -4.08
N ASP A 290 -2.65 -10.85 -4.94
CA ASP A 290 -2.63 -9.40 -5.16
C ASP A 290 -3.79 -8.75 -4.38
N GLU A 291 -3.48 -7.99 -3.34
CA GLU A 291 -4.43 -7.31 -2.45
C GLU A 291 -5.53 -8.24 -1.87
N PRO A 292 -5.17 -9.39 -1.27
CA PRO A 292 -6.17 -10.35 -0.76
C PRO A 292 -6.97 -9.80 0.42
N ASP A 293 -6.56 -8.69 0.97
CA ASP A 293 -7.17 -7.95 2.07
C ASP A 293 -8.07 -6.80 1.61
N ALA A 294 -8.18 -6.55 0.30
CA ALA A 294 -9.01 -5.47 -0.24
C ALA A 294 -10.46 -5.62 0.25
N HIS A 295 -11.00 -4.53 0.81
CA HIS A 295 -12.37 -4.48 1.37
C HIS A 295 -12.63 -5.39 2.59
N LEU A 296 -11.59 -5.96 3.23
CA LEU A 296 -11.73 -6.77 4.43
C LEU A 296 -11.71 -5.91 5.70
N HIS A 297 -12.68 -6.16 6.59
CA HIS A 297 -12.64 -5.63 7.96
C HIS A 297 -11.51 -6.28 8.77
N ALA A 298 -11.11 -5.63 9.84
CA ALA A 298 -10.07 -6.04 10.77
C ALA A 298 -10.10 -7.53 11.15
N ASP A 299 -11.26 -8.02 11.57
CA ASP A 299 -11.46 -9.43 11.96
C ASP A 299 -11.21 -10.38 10.78
N SER A 300 -11.62 -10.00 9.58
CA SER A 300 -11.41 -10.81 8.37
C SER A 300 -9.95 -10.85 7.96
N GLN A 301 -9.20 -9.76 8.17
CA GLN A 301 -7.75 -9.74 7.94
C GLN A 301 -7.00 -10.64 8.93
N THR A 302 -7.43 -10.67 10.19
CA THR A 302 -6.89 -11.60 11.19
C THR A 302 -7.14 -13.06 10.79
N ARG A 303 -8.31 -13.37 10.25
CA ARG A 303 -8.65 -14.71 9.75
C ARG A 303 -7.85 -15.08 8.50
N LEU A 304 -7.69 -14.15 7.57
CA LEU A 304 -6.82 -14.33 6.40
C LEU A 304 -5.37 -14.64 6.82
N HIS A 305 -4.81 -13.86 7.75
CA HIS A 305 -3.47 -14.14 8.29
C HIS A 305 -3.38 -15.56 8.88
N ARG A 306 -4.35 -15.96 9.70
CA ARG A 306 -4.41 -17.30 10.28
C ARG A 306 -4.48 -18.39 9.19
N ALA A 307 -5.35 -18.22 8.17
CA ALA A 307 -5.45 -19.14 7.06
C ALA A 307 -4.12 -19.33 6.32
N LEU A 308 -3.44 -18.23 6.01
CA LEU A 308 -2.14 -18.27 5.32
C LEU A 308 -1.07 -18.94 6.19
N LYS A 309 -1.06 -18.66 7.48
CA LYS A 309 -0.11 -19.30 8.42
C LYS A 309 -0.35 -20.80 8.53
N THR A 310 -1.60 -21.22 8.73
CA THR A 310 -1.97 -22.65 8.79
C THR A 310 -1.58 -23.37 7.49
N LEU A 311 -1.87 -22.75 6.33
CA LEU A 311 -1.51 -23.29 5.03
C LEU A 311 0.01 -23.51 4.92
N THR A 312 0.81 -22.48 5.17
CA THR A 312 2.28 -22.55 4.97
C THR A 312 3.00 -23.41 6.03
N THR A 313 2.36 -23.63 7.18
CA THR A 313 2.88 -24.56 8.21
C THR A 313 2.66 -26.02 7.82
N ASN A 314 1.52 -26.31 7.15
CA ASN A 314 1.11 -27.69 6.83
C ASN A 314 1.46 -28.11 5.39
N THR A 315 1.96 -27.21 4.55
CA THR A 315 2.31 -27.49 3.16
C THR A 315 3.67 -26.89 2.79
N ALA A 316 4.24 -27.35 1.68
CA ALA A 316 5.45 -26.75 1.11
C ALA A 316 5.18 -25.45 0.30
N THR A 317 3.91 -25.03 0.19
CA THR A 317 3.50 -23.83 -0.57
C THR A 317 4.14 -22.58 0.00
N ARG A 318 4.80 -21.80 -0.86
CA ARG A 318 5.23 -20.44 -0.55
C ARG A 318 4.15 -19.45 -0.95
N VAL A 319 3.89 -18.49 -0.08
CA VAL A 319 2.93 -17.42 -0.34
C VAL A 319 3.66 -16.11 -0.56
N VAL A 320 3.40 -15.45 -1.69
CA VAL A 320 3.84 -14.07 -1.93
C VAL A 320 2.60 -13.21 -2.07
N LEU A 321 2.43 -12.27 -1.17
CA LEU A 321 1.26 -11.39 -1.18
C LEU A 321 1.66 -9.92 -1.27
N ALA A 322 0.88 -9.15 -2.03
CA ALA A 322 0.96 -7.70 -2.05
C ALA A 322 -0.19 -7.12 -1.24
N THR A 323 0.07 -6.18 -0.35
CA THR A 323 -0.95 -5.55 0.48
C THR A 323 -0.75 -4.05 0.61
N HIS A 324 -1.86 -3.35 0.83
CA HIS A 324 -1.93 -1.96 1.25
C HIS A 324 -2.52 -1.80 2.66
N SER A 325 -2.79 -2.90 3.37
CA SER A 325 -3.35 -2.86 4.72
C SER A 325 -2.26 -2.74 5.80
N PRO A 326 -2.21 -1.62 6.53
CA PRO A 326 -1.33 -1.47 7.69
C PRO A 326 -1.62 -2.53 8.76
N GLN A 327 -2.91 -2.85 8.93
CA GLN A 327 -3.37 -3.79 9.94
C GLN A 327 -2.95 -5.23 9.64
N LEU A 328 -3.12 -5.69 8.38
CA LEU A 328 -2.65 -7.01 7.98
C LEU A 328 -1.13 -7.12 8.14
N LEU A 329 -0.41 -6.08 7.75
CA LEU A 329 1.04 -6.02 7.92
C LEU A 329 1.45 -6.11 9.39
N GLN A 330 0.80 -5.34 10.27
CA GLN A 330 1.09 -5.37 11.71
C GLN A 330 0.90 -6.77 12.31
N LEU A 331 -0.15 -7.50 11.89
CA LEU A 331 -0.37 -8.89 12.33
C LEU A 331 0.74 -9.85 11.88
N MET A 332 1.42 -9.53 10.79
CA MET A 332 2.45 -10.39 10.16
C MET A 332 3.88 -10.07 10.61
N MET A 333 4.13 -8.90 11.18
CA MET A 333 5.50 -8.43 11.44
C MET A 333 6.22 -9.16 12.57
N ASP A 334 5.48 -9.69 13.53
CA ASP A 334 6.05 -10.37 14.70
C ASP A 334 6.37 -11.86 14.44
N ASP A 335 6.12 -12.35 13.20
CA ASP A 335 6.30 -13.75 12.84
C ASP A 335 7.62 -13.97 12.08
N ASN A 336 8.48 -14.83 12.63
CA ASN A 336 9.79 -15.14 12.04
C ASN A 336 9.70 -15.89 10.69
N ASP A 337 8.57 -16.53 10.38
CA ASP A 337 8.31 -17.21 9.11
C ASP A 337 7.85 -16.25 8.01
N ILE A 338 7.69 -14.98 8.34
CA ILE A 338 7.27 -13.95 7.42
C ILE A 338 8.44 -13.02 7.05
N LYS A 339 8.55 -12.71 5.77
CA LYS A 339 9.48 -11.68 5.25
C LYS A 339 8.67 -10.51 4.70
N VAL A 340 8.94 -9.32 5.20
CA VAL A 340 8.37 -8.09 4.65
C VAL A 340 9.40 -7.44 3.73
N ILE A 341 8.99 -7.13 2.50
CA ILE A 341 9.80 -6.45 1.49
C ILE A 341 9.13 -5.12 1.15
N TRP A 342 9.79 -4.04 1.47
CA TRP A 342 9.33 -2.72 1.09
C TRP A 342 9.90 -2.33 -0.26
N LEU A 343 8.99 -1.96 -1.19
CA LEU A 343 9.34 -1.58 -2.55
C LEU A 343 9.11 -0.08 -2.78
N ASP A 344 10.06 0.55 -3.39
CA ASP A 344 9.92 1.87 -3.97
C ASP A 344 10.48 1.89 -5.39
N SER A 345 9.66 2.34 -6.35
CA SER A 345 10.06 2.49 -7.76
C SER A 345 10.75 1.26 -8.36
N GLY A 346 10.27 0.06 -8.01
CA GLY A 346 10.78 -1.22 -8.50
C GLY A 346 12.04 -1.72 -7.80
N LYS A 347 12.49 -1.08 -6.73
CA LYS A 347 13.66 -1.48 -5.93
C LYS A 347 13.25 -1.79 -4.50
N GLU A 348 13.90 -2.77 -3.91
CA GLU A 348 13.78 -3.05 -2.49
C GLU A 348 14.42 -1.92 -1.67
N VAL A 349 13.64 -1.35 -0.75
CA VAL A 349 14.15 -0.38 0.21
C VAL A 349 14.78 -1.14 1.37
N SER A 350 16.07 -0.96 1.55
CA SER A 350 16.77 -1.57 2.69
C SER A 350 16.29 -0.92 3.99
N VAL A 351 15.60 -1.69 4.80
CA VAL A 351 15.13 -1.27 6.13
C VAL A 351 16.01 -1.94 7.18
N PRO A 352 16.73 -1.17 8.00
CA PRO A 352 17.51 -1.74 9.09
C PRO A 352 16.65 -2.59 10.05
N PRO A 353 17.22 -3.61 10.68
CA PRO A 353 16.54 -4.37 11.72
C PRO A 353 15.98 -3.44 12.81
N GLY A 354 14.72 -3.62 13.20
CA GLY A 354 14.04 -2.77 14.19
C GLY A 354 13.26 -1.59 13.61
N GLN A 355 13.40 -1.26 12.31
CA GLN A 355 12.63 -0.17 11.67
C GLN A 355 11.34 -0.64 10.98
N LEU A 356 11.13 -1.93 10.85
CA LEU A 356 9.90 -2.50 10.30
C LEU A 356 8.61 -1.96 10.95
N PRO A 357 8.54 -1.74 12.30
CA PRO A 357 7.34 -1.19 12.94
C PRO A 357 6.91 0.21 12.45
N ALA A 358 7.78 0.96 11.77
CA ALA A 358 7.41 2.23 11.17
C ALA A 358 6.56 2.09 9.89
N ILE A 359 6.66 0.96 9.19
CA ILE A 359 5.99 0.77 7.89
C ILE A 359 4.47 0.85 7.99
N PRO A 360 3.76 0.18 8.93
CA PRO A 360 2.32 0.30 9.07
C PRO A 360 1.88 1.75 9.33
N ILE A 361 2.60 2.50 10.16
CA ILE A 361 2.28 3.90 10.46
C ILE A 361 2.47 4.78 9.22
N LEU A 362 3.53 4.55 8.44
CA LEU A 362 3.74 5.25 7.17
C LEU A 362 2.65 4.90 6.14
N MET A 363 2.13 3.67 6.15
CA MET A 363 1.00 3.25 5.32
C MET A 363 -0.29 3.98 5.72
N GLU A 364 -0.63 4.04 7.01
CA GLU A 364 -1.80 4.76 7.53
C GLU A 364 -1.77 6.25 7.15
N LEU A 365 -0.59 6.87 7.19
CA LEU A 365 -0.40 8.26 6.80
C LEU A 365 -0.34 8.46 5.27
N GLY A 366 -0.44 7.39 4.46
CA GLY A 366 -0.29 7.48 3.00
C GLY A 366 1.13 7.90 2.56
N ALA A 367 2.09 7.84 3.46
CA ALA A 367 3.45 8.36 3.27
C ALA A 367 4.47 7.30 2.82
N LEU A 368 4.03 6.10 2.49
CA LEU A 368 4.93 4.98 2.18
C LEU A 368 5.83 5.24 0.96
N ALA A 369 5.32 5.96 -0.04
CA ALA A 369 6.10 6.36 -1.22
C ALA A 369 7.24 7.34 -0.88
N LEU A 370 7.14 8.04 0.25
CA LEU A 370 8.15 8.99 0.73
C LEU A 370 9.06 8.37 1.80
N GLY A 371 8.73 7.18 2.28
CA GLY A 371 9.44 6.52 3.37
C GLY A 371 10.90 6.23 3.05
N ALA A 372 11.25 5.92 1.80
CA ALA A 372 12.64 5.80 1.36
C ALA A 372 13.45 7.07 1.64
N GLN A 373 12.82 8.25 1.53
CA GLN A 373 13.48 9.53 1.84
C GLN A 373 13.67 9.72 3.35
N VAL A 374 12.75 9.22 4.18
CA VAL A 374 12.84 9.30 5.64
C VAL A 374 14.01 8.47 6.16
N PHE A 375 14.23 7.30 5.59
CA PHE A 375 15.32 6.40 5.98
C PHE A 375 16.64 6.65 5.24
N ASP A 376 16.69 7.56 4.25
CA ASP A 376 17.97 7.98 3.65
C ASP A 376 18.84 8.68 4.71
N PRO A 377 20.01 8.13 5.10
CA PRO A 377 20.87 8.72 6.13
C PRO A 377 21.44 10.08 5.73
N LYS A 378 21.33 10.48 4.46
CA LYS A 378 21.72 11.81 3.97
C LYS A 378 20.71 12.91 4.39
N ASN A 379 19.48 12.55 4.70
CA ASN A 379 18.46 13.48 5.17
C ASN A 379 18.57 13.61 6.69
N LYS A 380 19.12 14.73 7.15
CA LYS A 380 19.31 15.01 8.59
C LYS A 380 18.14 15.78 9.23
N LEU A 381 17.15 16.13 8.43
CA LEU A 381 15.92 16.76 8.85
C LEU A 381 14.73 16.00 8.23
N ILE A 382 13.73 15.68 9.07
CA ILE A 382 12.47 15.05 8.67
C ILE A 382 11.35 15.99 9.09
N VAL A 383 10.53 16.44 8.15
CA VAL A 383 9.39 17.32 8.40
C VAL A 383 8.10 16.56 8.15
N LEU A 384 7.27 16.46 9.16
CA LEU A 384 5.91 15.92 9.08
C LEU A 384 4.96 17.12 9.01
N THR A 385 4.23 17.29 7.90
CA THR A 385 3.35 18.44 7.69
C THR A 385 1.87 18.04 7.63
N GLU A 386 0.99 18.91 8.12
CA GLU A 386 -0.45 18.68 8.00
C GLU A 386 -0.99 18.95 6.58
N ASP A 387 -0.26 19.73 5.77
CA ASP A 387 -0.67 20.02 4.41
C ASP A 387 -0.73 18.77 3.55
N LYS A 388 -1.84 18.60 2.81
CA LYS A 388 -2.02 17.48 1.87
C LYS A 388 -0.99 17.54 0.73
N GLU A 389 -0.72 18.75 0.24
CA GLU A 389 0.30 19.05 -0.76
C GLU A 389 1.48 19.72 -0.06
N ALA A 390 2.57 19.00 0.10
CA ALA A 390 3.72 19.47 0.87
C ALA A 390 4.64 20.46 0.12
N ASP A 391 4.28 20.90 -1.08
CA ASP A 391 5.20 21.65 -1.93
C ASP A 391 5.52 23.06 -1.40
N PHE A 392 4.54 23.76 -0.85
CA PHE A 392 4.78 25.03 -0.17
C PHE A 392 5.71 24.86 1.04
N VAL A 393 5.46 23.83 1.85
CA VAL A 393 6.30 23.51 3.02
C VAL A 393 7.73 23.17 2.59
N LYS A 394 7.91 22.37 1.53
CA LYS A 394 9.25 22.04 0.99
C LYS A 394 10.04 23.28 0.60
N ILE A 395 9.38 24.23 -0.08
CA ILE A 395 10.03 25.48 -0.52
C ILE A 395 10.37 26.35 0.71
N PHE A 396 9.44 26.45 1.65
CA PHE A 396 9.65 27.20 2.88
C PHE A 396 10.79 26.60 3.74
N VAL A 397 10.81 25.26 3.87
CA VAL A 397 11.92 24.57 4.53
C VAL A 397 13.24 24.80 3.80
N LYS A 398 13.26 24.72 2.47
CA LYS A 398 14.46 25.00 1.66
C LYS A 398 14.97 26.43 1.82
N ALA A 399 14.09 27.39 2.09
CA ALA A 399 14.49 28.78 2.38
C ALA A 399 15.13 28.94 3.77
N ASN A 400 14.85 28.01 4.69
CA ASN A 400 15.22 28.08 6.10
C ASN A 400 16.23 27.00 6.54
N TYR A 401 16.56 26.03 5.68
CA TYR A 401 17.46 24.92 5.96
C TYR A 401 18.35 24.59 4.77
N GLU A 402 19.66 24.59 4.97
CA GLU A 402 20.64 24.39 3.90
C GLU A 402 20.96 22.90 3.62
N GLY A 403 20.55 22.00 4.53
CA GLY A 403 20.81 20.56 4.41
C GLY A 403 19.77 19.81 3.56
N ARG A 404 20.02 18.52 3.36
CA ARG A 404 19.02 17.62 2.76
C ARG A 404 17.96 17.25 3.79
N PHE A 405 16.72 17.19 3.36
CA PHE A 405 15.58 16.88 4.22
C PHE A 405 14.55 15.98 3.50
N ALA A 406 13.77 15.26 4.31
CA ALA A 406 12.55 14.59 3.88
C ALA A 406 11.34 15.40 4.38
N CYS A 407 10.27 15.46 3.57
CA CYS A 407 9.03 16.11 3.94
C CYS A 407 7.86 15.20 3.63
N LEU A 408 7.07 14.85 4.66
CA LEU A 408 5.93 13.96 4.56
C LEU A 408 4.65 14.68 5.01
N SER A 409 3.57 14.46 4.28
CA SER A 409 2.24 14.88 4.72
C SER A 409 1.61 13.83 5.63
N TYR A 410 0.97 14.28 6.72
CA TYR A 410 0.07 13.46 7.51
C TYR A 410 -1.43 13.76 7.24
N HIS A 411 -1.70 14.45 6.13
CA HIS A 411 -3.04 14.66 5.55
C HIS A 411 -4.08 15.32 6.47
N GLY A 412 -3.68 16.34 7.20
CA GLY A 412 -4.56 17.22 7.97
C GLY A 412 -4.58 16.95 9.48
N CYS A 413 -5.12 17.90 10.21
CA CYS A 413 -5.09 17.92 11.70
C CYS A 413 -5.76 16.69 12.36
N GLY A 414 -6.65 15.97 11.68
CA GLY A 414 -7.24 14.72 12.18
C GLY A 414 -6.22 13.62 12.44
N ASN A 415 -5.12 13.62 11.69
CA ASN A 415 -4.05 12.61 11.78
C ASN A 415 -2.86 13.06 12.64
N LEU A 416 -2.96 14.18 13.33
CA LEU A 416 -1.88 14.71 14.19
C LEU A 416 -1.42 13.70 15.25
N SER A 417 -2.34 12.90 15.80
CA SER A 417 -1.99 11.85 16.77
C SER A 417 -1.06 10.80 16.17
N GLY A 418 -1.32 10.37 14.95
CA GLY A 418 -0.46 9.44 14.21
C GLY A 418 0.90 10.07 13.87
N ALA A 419 0.92 11.34 13.45
CA ALA A 419 2.17 12.06 13.18
C ALA A 419 3.07 12.16 14.42
N ARG A 420 2.47 12.39 15.59
CA ARG A 420 3.19 12.43 16.87
C ARG A 420 3.75 11.05 17.26
N GLN A 421 2.95 9.98 17.10
CA GLN A 421 3.44 8.61 17.34
C GLN A 421 4.58 8.27 16.39
N LEU A 422 4.45 8.62 15.10
CA LEU A 422 5.50 8.44 14.12
C LEU A 422 6.77 9.23 14.49
N SER A 423 6.65 10.45 15.01
CA SER A 423 7.81 11.26 15.40
C SER A 423 8.59 10.65 16.55
N VAL A 424 7.91 10.05 17.54
CA VAL A 424 8.56 9.32 18.64
C VAL A 424 9.32 8.11 18.09
N LEU A 425 8.65 7.29 17.28
CA LEU A 425 9.28 6.13 16.65
C LEU A 425 10.47 6.52 15.76
N LEU A 426 10.34 7.58 14.96
CA LEU A 426 11.44 8.09 14.14
C LEU A 426 12.61 8.61 14.96
N SER A 427 12.37 9.18 16.15
CA SER A 427 13.46 9.64 17.02
C SER A 427 14.34 8.50 17.54
N GLU A 428 13.75 7.32 17.75
CA GLU A 428 14.47 6.10 18.10
C GLU A 428 15.21 5.49 16.90
N LEU A 429 14.53 5.44 15.75
CA LEU A 429 15.05 4.80 14.53
C LEU A 429 16.07 5.66 13.78
N ARG A 430 15.97 6.98 13.91
CA ARG A 430 16.83 7.98 13.25
C ARG A 430 17.39 8.97 14.28
N PRO A 431 18.19 8.46 15.25
CA PRO A 431 18.81 9.33 16.27
C PRO A 431 19.77 10.37 15.67
N ASP A 432 20.15 10.18 14.39
CA ASP A 432 21.00 11.09 13.61
C ASP A 432 20.21 12.22 12.94
N ALA A 433 18.88 12.15 12.89
CA ALA A 433 18.01 13.12 12.23
C ALA A 433 17.22 13.96 13.25
N ARG A 434 16.90 15.18 12.87
CA ARG A 434 15.96 16.05 13.58
C ARG A 434 14.58 15.87 13.00
N ILE A 435 13.54 15.80 13.83
CA ILE A 435 12.16 15.57 13.42
C ILE A 435 11.32 16.79 13.78
N ILE A 436 10.62 17.32 12.81
CA ILE A 436 9.75 18.49 12.97
C ILE A 436 8.33 18.09 12.63
N ILE A 437 7.38 18.35 13.52
CA ILE A 437 5.95 18.26 13.25
C ILE A 437 5.46 19.67 12.95
N HIS A 438 5.11 19.93 11.71
CA HIS A 438 4.60 21.20 11.23
C HIS A 438 3.08 21.25 11.31
N ARG A 439 2.53 22.36 11.83
CA ARG A 439 1.10 22.65 11.92
C ARG A 439 0.77 24.05 11.43
N ASP A 440 -0.39 24.20 10.83
CA ASP A 440 -0.93 25.52 10.55
C ASP A 440 -1.37 26.22 11.85
N ARG A 441 -1.11 27.51 11.94
CA ARG A 441 -1.51 28.34 13.09
C ARG A 441 -3.03 28.48 13.20
N ASP A 442 -3.75 28.52 12.08
CA ASP A 442 -5.21 28.57 12.03
C ASP A 442 -5.83 29.63 12.97
N PHE A 443 -5.31 30.84 12.95
CA PHE A 443 -5.75 31.97 13.79
C PHE A 443 -5.59 31.76 15.30
N ARG A 444 -4.73 30.87 15.76
CA ARG A 444 -4.34 30.72 17.18
C ARG A 444 -3.51 31.91 17.64
N THR A 445 -3.69 32.33 18.90
CA THR A 445 -2.77 33.26 19.54
C THR A 445 -1.48 32.58 19.95
N THR A 446 -0.44 33.35 20.24
CA THR A 446 0.85 32.81 20.69
C THR A 446 0.70 32.01 21.99
N GLU A 447 -0.15 32.48 22.93
CA GLU A 447 -0.42 31.79 24.18
C GLU A 447 -1.19 30.48 23.96
N GLU A 448 -2.14 30.45 23.01
CA GLU A 448 -2.86 29.23 22.64
C GLU A 448 -1.95 28.19 22.01
N MET A 449 -1.04 28.59 21.11
CA MET A 449 -0.02 27.71 20.53
C MET A 449 0.92 27.17 21.61
N SER A 450 1.45 28.02 22.47
CA SER A 450 2.35 27.60 23.57
C SER A 450 1.65 26.61 24.51
N PHE A 451 0.38 26.83 24.80
CA PHE A 451 -0.42 25.92 25.61
C PHE A 451 -0.62 24.55 24.94
N GLU A 452 -0.97 24.52 23.64
CA GLU A 452 -1.12 23.27 22.91
C GLU A 452 0.21 22.49 22.81
N LEU A 453 1.32 23.18 22.60
CA LEU A 453 2.65 22.55 22.56
C LEU A 453 3.01 21.95 23.92
N SER A 454 2.78 22.68 25.00
CA SER A 454 3.02 22.17 26.36
C SER A 454 2.17 20.95 26.69
N LEU A 455 0.92 20.91 26.22
CA LEU A 455 0.05 19.73 26.35
C LEU A 455 0.57 18.54 25.55
N ALA A 456 1.10 18.77 24.35
CA ALA A 456 1.63 17.71 23.50
C ALA A 456 2.92 17.13 24.10
N SER A 457 3.84 17.98 24.51
CA SER A 457 5.11 17.61 25.15
C SER A 457 4.86 16.73 26.38
N ALA A 458 3.96 17.17 27.24
CA ALA A 458 3.60 16.46 28.46
C ALA A 458 2.96 15.08 28.25
N ARG A 459 2.13 14.92 27.19
CA ARG A 459 1.44 13.66 26.90
C ARG A 459 2.34 12.60 26.28
N LEU A 460 3.29 13.02 25.46
CA LEU A 460 4.08 12.14 24.60
C LEU A 460 5.51 11.99 25.10
N LYS A 461 5.83 12.62 26.25
CA LYS A 461 7.21 12.69 26.74
C LYS A 461 8.20 13.19 25.66
N LEU A 462 7.72 14.10 24.79
CA LEU A 462 8.55 14.68 23.74
C LEU A 462 9.79 15.39 24.31
N ASP A 463 9.71 15.84 25.57
CA ASP A 463 10.84 16.43 26.30
C ASP A 463 11.98 15.41 26.52
N GLU A 464 11.69 14.10 26.50
CA GLU A 464 12.69 13.03 26.52
C GLU A 464 13.35 12.82 25.14
N CYS A 465 12.76 13.37 24.05
CA CYS A 465 13.25 13.28 22.69
C CYS A 465 13.92 14.59 22.26
N GLU A 466 15.18 14.78 22.60
CA GLU A 466 15.96 16.02 22.38
C GLU A 466 15.94 16.58 20.92
N LYS A 467 15.52 15.78 19.94
CA LYS A 467 15.57 16.12 18.51
C LYS A 467 14.21 16.21 17.82
N THR A 468 13.11 16.08 18.57
CA THR A 468 11.75 16.16 18.05
C THR A 468 11.08 17.46 18.49
N PHE A 469 10.57 18.24 17.54
CA PHE A 469 9.94 19.53 17.80
C PHE A 469 8.62 19.64 17.05
N GLU A 470 7.59 20.18 17.70
CA GLU A 470 6.34 20.58 17.05
C GLU A 470 6.35 22.09 16.86
N ILE A 471 6.10 22.57 15.65
CA ILE A 471 6.13 24.00 15.32
C ILE A 471 4.89 24.39 14.52
N PHE A 472 4.49 25.65 14.70
CA PHE A 472 3.41 26.26 13.92
C PHE A 472 3.97 27.13 12.80
N THR A 473 3.16 27.31 11.74
CA THR A 473 3.44 28.31 10.71
C THR A 473 3.62 29.69 11.35
N PRO A 474 4.50 30.56 10.81
CA PRO A 474 4.66 31.92 11.28
C PRO A 474 3.36 32.74 11.21
N LEU A 475 2.57 32.50 10.19
CA LEU A 475 1.27 33.10 9.91
C LEU A 475 0.16 32.01 9.99
N ASN A 476 -1.05 32.30 9.51
CA ASN A 476 -2.20 31.40 9.69
C ASN A 476 -2.06 30.04 9.01
N ASP A 477 -1.49 30.02 7.82
CA ASP A 477 -1.11 28.84 7.06
C ASP A 477 0.18 29.11 6.26
N ILE A 478 0.75 28.08 5.64
CA ILE A 478 2.05 28.19 4.96
C ILE A 478 1.97 29.07 3.71
N GLU A 479 0.88 28.99 2.94
CA GLU A 479 0.67 29.78 1.72
C GLU A 479 0.64 31.27 1.99
N HIS A 480 0.26 31.66 3.19
CA HIS A 480 0.29 33.03 3.63
C HIS A 480 1.70 33.65 3.57
N SER A 481 2.74 32.87 3.87
CA SER A 481 4.13 33.32 3.77
C SER A 481 4.53 33.71 2.35
N PHE A 482 3.88 33.14 1.34
CA PHE A 482 4.12 33.43 -0.08
C PHE A 482 3.36 34.67 -0.59
N LEU A 483 2.43 35.21 0.19
CA LEU A 483 1.74 36.47 -0.13
C LEU A 483 2.49 37.73 0.32
N ASN A 484 3.71 37.58 0.82
CA ASN A 484 4.58 38.71 1.15
C ASN A 484 4.89 39.51 -0.14
N SER A 485 4.64 40.84 -0.12
CA SER A 485 4.84 41.70 -1.28
C SER A 485 6.26 41.63 -1.85
N HIS A 486 7.28 41.65 -1.01
CA HIS A 486 8.68 41.53 -1.43
C HIS A 486 9.00 40.18 -2.06
N HIS A 487 8.40 39.09 -1.57
CA HIS A 487 8.53 37.76 -2.20
C HIS A 487 7.87 37.75 -3.57
N LEU A 488 6.65 38.24 -3.68
CA LEU A 488 5.90 38.31 -4.94
C LEU A 488 6.60 39.17 -5.98
N GLU A 489 7.07 40.36 -5.60
CA GLU A 489 7.84 41.24 -6.47
C GLU A 489 9.12 40.58 -6.99
N ALA A 490 9.85 39.90 -6.11
CA ALA A 490 11.08 39.19 -6.48
C ALA A 490 10.82 38.00 -7.41
N SER A 491 9.76 37.23 -7.14
CA SER A 491 9.41 36.04 -7.91
C SER A 491 8.78 36.34 -9.25
N LEU A 492 7.99 37.41 -9.34
CA LEU A 492 7.21 37.79 -10.53
C LEU A 492 7.81 38.93 -11.33
N SER A 493 9.00 39.41 -11.00
CA SER A 493 9.66 40.56 -11.62
C SER A 493 9.75 40.54 -13.16
N LYS A 494 9.70 39.32 -13.75
CA LYS A 494 9.71 39.12 -15.20
C LYS A 494 8.32 39.09 -15.85
N ILE A 495 7.25 39.00 -15.04
CA ILE A 495 5.89 38.75 -15.51
C ILE A 495 4.96 39.92 -15.18
N ALA A 496 5.12 40.56 -14.02
CA ALA A 496 4.24 41.59 -13.51
C ALA A 496 5.01 42.74 -12.90
N THR A 497 4.43 43.94 -12.99
CA THR A 497 4.94 45.12 -12.29
C THR A 497 4.51 45.11 -10.82
N PRO A 498 5.24 45.80 -9.91
CA PRO A 498 4.84 45.93 -8.51
C PRO A 498 3.40 46.43 -8.32
N GLN A 499 2.97 47.38 -9.16
CA GLN A 499 1.60 47.92 -9.10
C GLN A 499 0.55 46.85 -9.46
N GLN A 500 0.79 46.05 -10.51
CA GLN A 500 -0.10 44.94 -10.89
C GLN A 500 -0.21 43.87 -9.79
N ILE A 501 0.88 43.59 -9.10
CA ILE A 501 0.89 42.66 -7.97
C ILE A 501 0.06 43.23 -6.82
N GLN A 502 0.24 44.49 -6.48
CA GLN A 502 -0.51 45.15 -5.42
C GLN A 502 -2.01 45.24 -5.72
N ASP A 503 -2.37 45.59 -6.96
CA ASP A 503 -3.76 45.64 -7.42
C ASP A 503 -4.41 44.25 -7.34
N ALA A 504 -3.71 43.20 -7.76
CA ALA A 504 -4.19 41.83 -7.68
C ALA A 504 -4.43 41.38 -6.23
N LEU A 505 -3.52 41.71 -5.30
CA LEU A 505 -3.66 41.43 -3.88
C LEU A 505 -4.90 42.14 -3.29
N THR A 506 -5.04 43.43 -3.57
CA THR A 506 -6.15 44.24 -3.07
C THR A 506 -7.49 43.70 -3.58
N ASN A 507 -7.58 43.41 -4.88
CA ASN A 507 -8.78 42.82 -5.48
C ASN A 507 -9.10 41.43 -4.91
N ALA A 508 -8.09 40.59 -4.72
CA ALA A 508 -8.25 39.25 -4.15
C ALA A 508 -8.89 39.27 -2.75
N LEU A 509 -8.41 40.17 -1.89
CA LEU A 509 -8.93 40.32 -0.53
C LEU A 509 -10.34 40.91 -0.54
N ALA A 510 -10.60 41.90 -1.41
CA ALA A 510 -11.93 42.51 -1.53
C ALA A 510 -13.00 41.51 -2.00
N ILE A 511 -12.69 40.73 -3.07
CA ILE A 511 -13.61 39.75 -3.66
C ILE A 511 -13.93 38.62 -2.70
N LYS A 512 -12.95 38.16 -1.90
CA LYS A 512 -13.08 37.04 -0.99
C LYS A 512 -13.38 37.42 0.46
N ARG A 513 -13.69 38.66 0.72
CA ARG A 513 -13.88 39.21 2.08
C ARG A 513 -14.82 38.36 2.93
N ASP A 514 -16.00 38.07 2.43
CA ASP A 514 -17.01 37.33 3.20
C ASP A 514 -16.58 35.88 3.47
N GLU A 515 -15.96 35.23 2.47
CA GLU A 515 -15.41 33.87 2.64
C GLU A 515 -14.26 33.85 3.65
N LEU A 516 -13.36 34.82 3.59
CA LEU A 516 -12.23 34.95 4.53
C LEU A 516 -12.75 35.21 5.95
N THR A 517 -13.72 36.09 6.13
CA THR A 517 -14.35 36.36 7.43
C THR A 517 -15.00 35.11 7.99
N ALA A 518 -15.78 34.38 7.17
CA ALA A 518 -16.42 33.12 7.60
C ALA A 518 -15.40 32.06 8.06
N LYS A 519 -14.25 31.97 7.39
CA LYS A 519 -13.18 31.03 7.78
C LYS A 519 -12.53 31.41 9.11
N ILE A 520 -12.30 32.69 9.36
CA ILE A 520 -11.81 33.18 10.66
C ILE A 520 -12.77 32.77 11.78
N HIS A 521 -14.05 33.05 11.61
CA HIS A 521 -15.08 32.69 12.59
C HIS A 521 -15.16 31.18 12.83
N SER A 522 -15.17 30.38 11.77
CA SER A 522 -15.21 28.92 11.88
C SER A 522 -13.99 28.37 12.62
N ALA A 523 -12.79 28.82 12.30
CA ALA A 523 -11.56 28.40 12.96
C ALA A 523 -11.55 28.79 14.45
N ARG A 524 -11.96 30.04 14.77
CA ARG A 524 -12.03 30.50 16.17
C ARG A 524 -13.07 29.73 16.98
N GLU A 525 -14.20 29.36 16.42
CA GLU A 525 -15.20 28.50 17.09
C GLU A 525 -14.66 27.09 17.37
N VAL A 526 -13.84 26.53 16.47
CA VAL A 526 -13.15 25.24 16.69
C VAL A 526 -12.16 25.37 17.85
N ILE A 527 -11.36 26.45 17.88
CA ILE A 527 -10.42 26.70 18.97
C ILE A 527 -11.16 26.86 20.28
N LYS A 528 -12.26 27.63 20.31
CA LYS A 528 -13.11 27.81 21.50
C LYS A 528 -13.59 26.48 22.05
N ARG A 529 -14.17 25.63 21.20
CA ARG A 529 -14.61 24.27 21.59
C ARG A 529 -13.48 23.39 22.10
N ASN A 530 -12.29 23.51 21.54
CA ASN A 530 -11.18 22.62 21.87
C ASN A 530 -10.38 23.07 23.10
N LEU A 531 -10.25 24.37 23.34
CA LEU A 531 -9.43 24.91 24.42
C LEU A 531 -10.23 25.50 25.58
N TYR A 532 -11.47 25.98 25.37
CA TYR A 532 -12.24 26.77 26.34
C TYR A 532 -13.59 26.16 26.72
N ASP A 533 -14.10 25.16 25.99
CA ASP A 533 -15.36 24.52 26.33
C ASP A 533 -15.25 23.78 27.67
N CYS A 534 -16.06 24.19 28.65
CA CYS A 534 -15.98 23.72 30.03
C CYS A 534 -16.17 22.20 30.18
N GLU A 535 -17.03 21.55 29.39
CA GLU A 535 -17.27 20.11 29.51
C GLU A 535 -16.08 19.30 28.93
N ARG A 536 -15.58 19.70 27.77
CA ARG A 536 -14.39 19.08 27.17
C ARG A 536 -13.15 19.35 28.00
N MET A 537 -13.07 20.52 28.65
CA MET A 537 -11.95 20.87 29.50
C MET A 537 -11.94 20.07 30.80
N LYS A 538 -13.11 19.77 31.41
CA LYS A 538 -13.19 18.87 32.57
C LYS A 538 -12.67 17.48 32.23
N LYS A 539 -13.10 16.89 31.13
CA LYS A 539 -12.61 15.58 30.67
C LYS A 539 -11.10 15.60 30.38
N LYS A 540 -10.58 16.64 29.75
CA LYS A 540 -9.15 16.81 29.50
C LYS A 540 -8.36 17.12 30.79
N GLU A 541 -9.01 17.65 31.83
CA GLU A 541 -8.40 17.89 33.14
C GLU A 541 -8.31 16.61 33.97
N GLU A 542 -9.27 15.71 33.85
CA GLU A 542 -9.22 14.35 34.42
C GLU A 542 -8.11 13.51 33.74
N ASP A 543 -8.03 13.55 32.43
CA ASP A 543 -6.96 12.92 31.65
C ASP A 543 -5.56 13.50 32.01
N ARG A 544 -5.48 14.79 32.33
CA ARG A 544 -4.26 15.48 32.76
C ARG A 544 -3.86 15.15 34.20
N LYS A 545 -4.82 15.06 35.11
CA LYS A 545 -4.57 14.65 36.50
C LYS A 545 -3.99 13.23 36.57
N SER A 546 -4.46 12.36 35.70
CA SER A 546 -3.90 11.00 35.58
C SER A 546 -2.46 10.97 35.01
N SER A 547 -2.07 11.99 34.25
CA SER A 547 -0.71 12.16 33.71
C SER A 547 0.21 13.06 34.55
N GLY A 548 -0.27 13.58 35.69
CA GLY A 548 0.55 14.33 36.65
C GLY A 548 0.87 15.79 36.29
N ILE A 549 0.22 16.36 35.23
CA ILE A 549 0.62 17.67 34.69
C ILE A 549 -0.56 18.67 34.76
N PRO A 550 -0.56 19.61 35.70
CA PRO A 550 -1.59 20.64 35.80
C PRO A 550 -1.26 21.84 34.90
N LEU A 551 -1.74 21.86 33.66
CA LEU A 551 -1.69 23.04 32.79
C LEU A 551 -3.05 23.74 32.75
N LYS A 552 -3.06 25.07 32.97
CA LYS A 552 -4.24 25.91 32.85
C LYS A 552 -4.32 26.51 31.44
N PRO A 553 -5.51 26.52 30.80
CA PRO A 553 -5.67 27.20 29.52
C PRO A 553 -5.39 28.70 29.67
N PRO A 554 -4.89 29.38 28.60
CA PRO A 554 -4.71 30.82 28.62
C PRO A 554 -6.04 31.54 28.90
N LYS A 555 -5.96 32.76 29.47
CA LYS A 555 -7.16 33.59 29.67
C LYS A 555 -7.80 33.88 28.31
N ASN A 556 -9.11 33.64 28.22
CA ASN A 556 -9.84 33.80 26.98
C ASN A 556 -9.83 35.27 26.51
N LYS A 557 -9.07 35.54 25.46
CA LYS A 557 -9.13 36.79 24.68
C LYS A 557 -9.52 36.45 23.25
N ILE A 558 -10.79 36.07 23.06
CA ILE A 558 -11.29 35.80 21.71
C ILE A 558 -11.45 37.14 21.01
N PHE A 559 -10.48 37.46 20.15
CA PHE A 559 -10.65 38.52 19.17
C PHE A 559 -11.42 37.92 17.99
N LEU A 560 -12.73 38.09 18.00
CA LEU A 560 -13.52 38.04 16.77
C LEU A 560 -13.44 39.45 16.19
N PRO A 561 -13.14 39.63 14.89
CA PRO A 561 -13.28 40.95 14.27
C PRO A 561 -14.77 41.35 14.45
N GLU A 562 -15.01 42.32 15.34
CA GLU A 562 -16.30 42.91 15.49
C GLU A 562 -16.67 43.59 14.18
N ASP A 563 -17.81 43.27 13.63
CA ASP A 563 -18.49 43.89 12.50
C ASP A 563 -17.67 44.01 11.19
N GLY A 564 -18.21 43.42 10.12
CA GLY A 564 -17.68 43.40 8.75
C GLY A 564 -17.33 44.76 8.09
N ARG A 565 -16.89 45.75 8.84
CA ARG A 565 -16.62 47.13 8.42
C ARG A 565 -15.13 47.43 8.20
N HIS A 566 -14.21 46.63 8.73
CA HIS A 566 -12.78 46.85 8.52
C HIS A 566 -12.23 46.03 7.36
N PRO A 567 -11.32 46.60 6.54
CA PRO A 567 -10.65 45.81 5.51
C PRO A 567 -9.84 44.68 6.17
N ILE A 568 -9.94 43.47 5.63
CA ILE A 568 -9.11 42.33 6.08
C ILE A 568 -7.71 42.59 5.57
N GLU A 569 -6.76 42.77 6.47
CA GLU A 569 -5.34 42.81 6.13
C GLU A 569 -4.83 41.43 5.73
N ILE A 570 -3.82 41.40 4.87
CA ILE A 570 -3.14 40.14 4.48
C ILE A 570 -2.71 39.36 5.73
N SER A 571 -2.18 40.03 6.75
CA SER A 571 -1.75 39.43 8.02
C SER A 571 -2.85 38.69 8.79
N GLN A 572 -4.11 38.97 8.50
CA GLN A 572 -5.29 38.42 9.20
C GLN A 572 -6.07 37.42 8.35
N CYS A 573 -5.69 37.19 7.09
CA CYS A 573 -6.48 36.36 6.18
C CYS A 573 -6.12 34.85 6.28
N HIS A 574 -6.96 34.01 5.68
CA HIS A 574 -6.65 32.60 5.41
C HIS A 574 -5.83 32.54 4.12
N GLY A 575 -4.56 32.18 4.22
CA GLY A 575 -3.59 32.28 3.14
C GLY A 575 -3.95 31.46 1.91
N LYS A 576 -4.37 30.19 2.07
CA LYS A 576 -4.82 29.32 0.97
C LYS A 576 -5.90 29.97 0.10
N THR A 577 -6.89 30.61 0.75
CA THR A 577 -7.98 31.29 0.02
C THR A 577 -7.51 32.56 -0.67
N ALA A 578 -6.73 33.38 0.06
CA ALA A 578 -6.16 34.60 -0.47
C ALA A 578 -5.18 34.34 -1.62
N TYR A 579 -4.32 33.34 -1.49
CA TYR A 579 -3.36 32.92 -2.52
C TYR A 579 -4.04 32.50 -3.83
N ARG A 580 -5.03 31.61 -3.76
CA ARG A 580 -5.80 31.18 -4.93
C ARG A 580 -6.51 32.34 -5.61
N SER A 581 -7.11 33.25 -4.81
CA SER A 581 -7.76 34.44 -5.33
C SER A 581 -6.76 35.40 -5.98
N PHE A 582 -5.58 35.60 -5.35
CA PHE A 582 -4.50 36.42 -5.90
C PHE A 582 -4.04 35.91 -7.28
N ILE A 583 -3.79 34.61 -7.41
CA ILE A 583 -3.42 34.00 -8.70
C ILE A 583 -4.50 34.31 -9.76
N THR A 584 -5.78 34.14 -9.39
CA THR A 584 -6.90 34.41 -10.30
C THR A 584 -6.98 35.87 -10.72
N GLU A 585 -6.81 36.81 -9.79
CA GLU A 585 -6.86 38.25 -10.10
C GLU A 585 -5.65 38.71 -10.90
N LEU A 586 -4.46 38.20 -10.58
CA LEU A 586 -3.26 38.49 -11.33
C LEU A 586 -3.36 38.02 -12.80
N HIS A 587 -3.97 36.84 -13.02
CA HIS A 587 -4.28 36.34 -14.38
C HIS A 587 -5.14 37.31 -15.20
N LYS A 588 -6.09 38.01 -14.56
CA LYS A 588 -6.94 38.99 -15.26
C LYS A 588 -6.17 40.26 -15.65
N ILE A 589 -5.19 40.63 -14.84
CA ILE A 589 -4.40 41.87 -15.03
C ILE A 589 -3.27 41.65 -16.05
N ILE A 590 -2.66 40.46 -16.04
CA ILE A 590 -1.55 40.13 -16.94
C ILE A 590 -2.08 39.55 -18.25
N LYS A 591 -1.77 40.19 -19.38
CA LYS A 591 -2.12 39.71 -20.73
C LYS A 591 -1.18 38.58 -21.23
N GLY A 592 -0.47 37.89 -20.36
CA GLY A 592 0.53 36.86 -20.66
C GLY A 592 0.11 35.43 -20.34
N ASP A 593 1.06 34.49 -20.48
CA ASP A 593 0.82 33.08 -20.15
C ASP A 593 0.71 32.90 -18.63
N SER A 594 -0.50 32.83 -18.17
CA SER A 594 -0.88 32.70 -16.76
C SER A 594 -0.39 31.41 -16.10
N ARG A 595 -0.05 30.37 -16.88
CA ARG A 595 0.49 29.10 -16.38
C ARG A 595 1.88 29.23 -15.76
N LEU A 596 2.55 30.38 -15.98
CA LEU A 596 3.88 30.63 -15.45
C LEU A 596 3.88 31.32 -14.07
N ILE A 597 2.75 31.85 -13.61
CA ILE A 597 2.69 32.65 -12.36
C ILE A 597 3.07 31.75 -11.15
N GLU A 598 2.35 30.69 -10.94
CA GLU A 598 2.56 29.79 -9.79
C GLU A 598 3.95 29.14 -9.81
N PRO A 599 4.45 28.58 -10.91
CA PRO A 599 5.82 28.08 -10.99
C PRO A 599 6.90 29.09 -10.62
N HIS A 600 6.73 30.38 -10.96
CA HIS A 600 7.70 31.41 -10.58
C HIS A 600 7.69 31.69 -9.07
N ILE A 601 6.50 31.76 -8.46
CA ILE A 601 6.36 31.92 -7.02
C ILE A 601 6.98 30.72 -6.30
N MET A 602 6.70 29.50 -6.76
CA MET A 602 7.14 28.25 -6.16
C MET A 602 8.65 27.95 -6.35
N THR A 603 9.32 28.61 -7.27
CA THR A 603 10.78 28.42 -7.45
C THR A 603 11.62 29.46 -6.70
N CYS A 604 11.02 30.55 -6.22
CA CYS A 604 11.71 31.61 -5.49
C CYS A 604 11.74 31.32 -3.99
N THR A 605 12.91 31.43 -3.38
CA THR A 605 13.08 31.30 -1.90
C THR A 605 13.40 32.62 -1.22
N LYS A 606 13.54 33.74 -1.99
CA LYS A 606 13.82 35.06 -1.45
C LYS A 606 12.66 35.55 -0.58
N PHE A 607 13.02 36.18 0.55
CA PHE A 607 12.07 36.73 1.51
C PHE A 607 11.15 35.72 2.22
N LEU A 608 11.42 34.39 2.11
CA LEU A 608 10.74 33.34 2.85
C LEU A 608 11.49 32.93 4.13
N ARG A 609 12.65 33.52 4.40
CA ARG A 609 13.43 33.21 5.60
C ARG A 609 12.71 33.72 6.84
N ASN A 610 12.55 32.83 7.84
CA ASN A 610 12.00 33.11 9.14
C ASN A 610 13.00 32.67 10.23
N GLU A 611 13.42 33.56 11.10
CA GLU A 611 14.48 33.27 12.07
C GLU A 611 14.12 32.15 13.04
N ASN A 612 12.89 32.13 13.56
CA ASN A 612 12.45 31.06 14.49
C ASN A 612 12.48 29.68 13.81
N TRP A 613 12.05 29.60 12.54
CA TRP A 613 12.12 28.36 11.77
C TRP A 613 13.56 28.00 11.46
N HIS A 614 14.38 28.95 11.03
CA HIS A 614 15.78 28.71 10.73
C HIS A 614 16.54 28.16 11.94
N GLU A 615 16.36 28.73 13.12
CA GLU A 615 16.96 28.27 14.38
C GLU A 615 16.47 26.85 14.73
N THR A 616 15.15 26.61 14.68
CA THR A 616 14.56 25.31 14.99
C THR A 616 15.03 24.23 14.03
N LEU A 617 15.03 24.50 12.71
CA LEU A 617 15.46 23.54 11.71
C LEU A 617 16.96 23.25 11.76
N SER A 618 17.79 24.27 12.03
CA SER A 618 19.25 24.17 12.06
C SER A 618 19.82 23.65 13.38
N GLY A 619 19.01 23.64 14.44
CA GLY A 619 19.43 23.13 15.75
C GLY A 619 20.37 24.04 16.51
N ARG A 620 20.36 25.32 16.22
CA ARG A 620 21.08 26.31 17.05
C ARG A 620 20.22 26.57 18.28
N PRO A 621 20.72 26.36 19.50
CA PRO A 621 19.99 26.72 20.72
C PRO A 621 19.77 28.23 20.75
N LYS A 622 18.59 28.64 21.26
CA LYS A 622 18.33 30.04 21.59
C LYS A 622 19.30 30.53 22.67
#